data_57e7b9f794f00c7ae7d136d4203d1f85
#
_entry.id   57e7b9f794f00c7ae7d136d4203d1f85
#
_cell.length_a   1.000
_cell.length_b   1.000
_cell.length_c   1.000
_cell.angle_alpha   90.00
_cell.angle_beta   90.00
_cell.angle_gamma   90.00
#
_symmetry.space_group_name_H-M   'P 1'
#
loop_
_entity.id
_entity.type
_entity.pdbx_description
1 polymer ?
#
loop_
_entity_poly.entity_id
_entity_poly.type
_entity_poly.pdbx_seq_one_letter_code
_entity_poly.pdbx_strand_id
1 'polypeptide(L)'
;MDKFSSFAEERLVGDKVSVSDILNKEITVLSYKIMKSKIEDDNYAQIQIEINGEKKVVFTSSKVLKDQLETYKDHIPFIATIIKTRKYFSFS
;
A
#
# COMPACT_ATOMS: atom_id res chain seq x y z
N MET A 1 -26.58 -6.25 -11.38
CA MET A 1 -26.07 -5.80 -11.04
C MET A 1 -25.42 -5.62 -10.43
N ASP A 2 -25.27 -5.34 -10.04
CA ASP A 2 -24.64 -4.97 -9.31
C ASP A 2 -24.01 -4.32 -9.26
N LYS A 3 -23.79 -4.08 -9.57
CA LYS A 3 -23.04 -3.35 -9.74
C LYS A 3 -22.61 -2.39 -8.86
N PHE A 4 -23.35 -1.81 -8.02
CA PHE A 4 -22.84 -0.92 -7.03
C PHE A 4 -21.88 -1.62 -6.14
N SER A 5 -22.17 -2.81 -5.76
CA SER A 5 -21.25 -3.54 -4.96
C SER A 5 -19.96 -3.79 -5.71
N SER A 6 -20.00 -3.87 -7.02
CA SER A 6 -18.77 -4.00 -7.77
C SER A 6 -17.91 -2.78 -7.66
N PHE A 7 -18.50 -1.61 -7.57
CA PHE A 7 -17.71 -0.44 -7.40
C PHE A 7 -17.21 -0.32 -6.00
N ALA A 8 -18.03 -0.65 -5.06
CA ALA A 8 -17.65 -0.56 -3.67
C ALA A 8 -16.57 -1.55 -3.36
N GLU A 9 -16.41 -2.52 -4.24
CA GLU A 9 -15.47 -3.52 -4.05
C GLU A 9 -14.11 -3.22 -4.28
N GLU A 10 -13.80 -2.07 -4.70
CA GLU A 10 -12.43 -1.71 -4.82
C GLU A 10 -11.78 -1.65 -3.49
N ARG A 11 -12.41 -2.13 -2.44
CA ARG A 11 -11.75 -2.18 -1.18
C ARG A 11 -10.71 -3.29 -1.22
N LEU A 12 -9.61 -3.05 -0.55
CA LEU A 12 -8.51 -3.98 -0.52
C LEU A 12 -8.80 -5.15 0.41
N VAL A 13 -8.15 -6.27 0.15
CA VAL A 13 -8.45 -7.53 0.82
C VAL A 13 -7.30 -7.94 1.72
N GLY A 14 -7.61 -8.53 2.86
CA GLY A 14 -6.62 -9.07 3.77
C GLY A 14 -6.55 -8.31 5.09
N ASP A 15 -5.74 -8.81 5.99
CA ASP A 15 -5.57 -8.19 7.29
C ASP A 15 -4.76 -6.91 7.16
N LYS A 16 -5.08 -5.96 8.00
CA LYS A 16 -4.31 -4.72 8.04
C LYS A 16 -3.01 -4.94 8.78
N VAL A 17 -1.91 -4.47 8.22
CA VAL A 17 -0.62 -4.52 8.90
C VAL A 17 0.02 -3.15 8.80
N SER A 18 0.90 -2.84 9.73
CA SER A 18 1.63 -1.58 9.65
C SER A 18 2.90 -1.80 8.84
N VAL A 19 3.47 -0.72 8.34
CA VAL A 19 4.73 -0.79 7.60
C VAL A 19 5.80 -1.43 8.48
N SER A 20 5.79 -1.14 9.77
CA SER A 20 6.78 -1.69 10.69
C SER A 20 6.74 -3.21 10.76
N ASP A 21 5.55 -3.79 10.55
CA ASP A 21 5.40 -5.24 10.66
C ASP A 21 6.01 -5.98 9.48
N ILE A 22 6.24 -5.29 8.39
CA ILE A 22 6.72 -5.92 7.17
C ILE A 22 8.04 -5.34 6.67
N LEU A 23 8.74 -4.61 7.54
CA LEU A 23 10.05 -4.06 7.16
C LEU A 23 11.02 -5.18 6.85
N ASN A 24 11.83 -4.96 5.84
CA ASN A 24 12.89 -5.87 5.43
C ASN A 24 12.38 -7.24 4.95
N LYS A 25 11.12 -7.30 4.57
CA LYS A 25 10.54 -8.52 4.01
C LYS A 25 10.17 -8.27 2.57
N GLU A 26 10.38 -9.27 1.74
CA GLU A 26 10.01 -9.16 0.33
C GLU A 26 8.51 -9.27 0.21
N ILE A 27 7.89 -8.33 -0.46
CA ILE A 27 6.45 -8.31 -0.67
C ILE A 27 6.16 -8.08 -2.14
N THR A 28 4.95 -8.45 -2.56
CA THR A 28 4.47 -8.14 -3.90
C THR A 28 3.40 -7.05 -3.75
N VAL A 29 3.60 -5.93 -4.41
CA VAL A 29 2.62 -4.85 -4.41
C VAL A 29 1.61 -5.14 -5.51
N LEU A 30 0.38 -5.38 -5.14
CA LEU A 30 -0.67 -5.75 -6.07
C LEU A 30 -1.50 -4.57 -6.56
N SER A 31 -1.76 -3.63 -5.67
CA SER A 31 -2.50 -2.42 -6.03
C SER A 31 -2.38 -1.44 -4.88
N TYR A 32 -2.86 -0.23 -5.09
CA TYR A 32 -2.87 0.76 -4.02
C TYR A 32 -3.96 1.79 -4.28
N LYS A 33 -4.29 2.53 -3.23
CA LYS A 33 -5.19 3.66 -3.33
C LYS A 33 -4.65 4.78 -2.47
N ILE A 34 -4.78 6.00 -2.94
CA ILE A 34 -4.44 7.18 -2.13
C ILE A 34 -5.74 7.72 -1.57
N MET A 35 -5.83 7.80 -0.27
CA MET A 35 -7.03 8.24 0.43
C MET A 35 -6.75 9.54 1.15
N LYS A 36 -7.77 10.37 1.28
CA LYS A 36 -7.62 11.62 2.00
C LYS A 36 -8.06 11.43 3.43
N SER A 37 -7.24 11.88 4.35
CA SER A 37 -7.58 11.80 5.77
C SER A 37 -8.68 12.81 6.08
N LYS A 38 -9.63 12.42 6.93
CA LYS A 38 -10.68 13.32 7.34
C LYS A 38 -10.25 14.28 8.43
N ILE A 39 -9.19 13.92 9.14
CA ILE A 39 -8.75 14.70 10.28
C ILE A 39 -7.64 15.65 9.93
N GLU A 40 -6.81 15.25 9.00
CA GLU A 40 -5.68 16.07 8.57
C GLU A 40 -5.77 16.26 7.08
N ASP A 41 -5.13 17.28 6.58
CA ASP A 41 -5.13 17.52 5.15
C ASP A 41 -4.18 16.59 4.39
N ASP A 42 -3.53 15.68 5.09
CA ASP A 42 -2.59 14.77 4.46
C ASP A 42 -3.29 13.56 3.88
N ASN A 43 -2.74 13.05 2.80
CA ASN A 43 -3.23 11.82 2.21
C ASN A 43 -2.50 10.64 2.81
N TYR A 44 -3.12 9.48 2.79
CA TYR A 44 -2.43 8.26 3.15
C TYR A 44 -2.69 7.22 2.06
N ALA A 45 -1.81 6.24 1.99
CA ALA A 45 -1.93 5.18 1.00
C ALA A 45 -2.40 3.90 1.65
N GLN A 46 -3.29 3.19 0.97
CA GLN A 46 -3.67 1.83 1.31
C GLN A 46 -3.06 0.95 0.24
N ILE A 47 -2.19 0.05 0.61
CA ILE A 47 -1.46 -0.77 -0.34
C ILE A 47 -1.85 -2.22 -0.16
N GLN A 48 -2.34 -2.83 -1.23
CA GLN A 48 -2.62 -4.26 -1.23
C GLN A 48 -1.34 -4.98 -1.55
N ILE A 49 -0.89 -5.83 -0.65
CA ILE A 49 0.33 -6.59 -0.85
C ILE A 49 0.07 -8.07 -0.67
N GLU A 50 1.02 -8.87 -1.12
CA GLU A 50 1.03 -10.28 -0.84
C GLU A 50 2.37 -10.62 -0.21
N ILE A 51 2.36 -11.33 0.89
CA ILE A 51 3.56 -11.72 1.58
C ILE A 51 3.38 -13.15 2.06
N ASN A 52 4.32 -14.02 1.71
CA ASN A 52 4.25 -15.44 2.08
C ASN A 52 2.94 -16.10 1.65
N GLY A 53 2.41 -15.69 0.51
CA GLY A 53 1.18 -16.27 -0.01
C GLY A 53 -0.10 -15.71 0.62
N GLU A 54 0.02 -14.74 1.50
CA GLU A 54 -1.14 -14.14 2.15
C GLU A 54 -1.30 -12.69 1.73
N LYS A 55 -2.54 -12.27 1.55
CA LYS A 55 -2.81 -10.88 1.18
C LYS A 55 -2.97 -10.06 2.44
N LYS A 56 -2.35 -8.89 2.43
CA LYS A 56 -2.41 -7.95 3.55
C LYS A 56 -2.62 -6.55 2.99
N VAL A 57 -3.08 -5.66 3.85
CA VAL A 57 -3.27 -4.26 3.48
C VAL A 57 -2.38 -3.42 4.38
N VAL A 58 -1.55 -2.59 3.78
CA VAL A 58 -0.64 -1.71 4.50
C VAL A 58 -1.15 -0.29 4.40
N PHE A 59 -1.21 0.41 5.51
CA PHE A 59 -1.61 1.81 5.53
C PHE A 59 -0.37 2.62 5.86
N THR A 60 -0.11 3.64 5.09
CA THR A 60 1.05 4.49 5.33
C THR A 60 0.78 5.91 4.89
N SER A 61 1.30 6.85 5.62
CA SER A 61 1.26 8.25 5.21
C SER A 61 2.63 8.72 4.74
N SER A 62 3.59 7.80 4.57
CA SER A 62 4.92 8.14 4.12
C SER A 62 4.88 8.78 2.74
N LYS A 63 5.39 9.98 2.63
CA LYS A 63 5.42 10.69 1.37
C LYS A 63 6.29 9.96 0.35
N VAL A 64 7.41 9.40 0.81
CA VAL A 64 8.32 8.70 -0.09
C VAL A 64 7.64 7.49 -0.70
N LEU A 65 6.95 6.69 0.13
CA LEU A 65 6.25 5.51 -0.39
C LEU A 65 5.14 5.92 -1.34
N LYS A 66 4.39 6.97 -1.01
CA LYS A 66 3.32 7.45 -1.88
C LYS A 66 3.87 7.91 -3.23
N ASP A 67 4.97 8.63 -3.21
CA ASP A 67 5.58 9.12 -4.45
C ASP A 67 6.10 7.95 -5.28
N GLN A 68 6.68 6.94 -4.63
CA GLN A 68 7.16 5.78 -5.35
C GLN A 68 6.03 4.99 -5.98
N LEU A 69 4.90 4.86 -5.27
CA LEU A 69 3.75 4.17 -5.83
C LEU A 69 3.23 4.90 -7.07
N GLU A 70 3.17 6.22 -7.02
CA GLU A 70 2.72 6.99 -8.17
C GLU A 70 3.69 6.90 -9.33
N THR A 71 4.98 6.87 -9.04
CA THR A 71 6.00 6.77 -10.07
C THR A 71 5.96 5.41 -10.76
N TYR A 72 5.74 4.36 -10.02
CA TYR A 72 5.80 3.01 -10.55
C TYR A 72 4.44 2.35 -10.74
N LYS A 73 3.39 3.14 -10.77
CA LYS A 73 2.03 2.57 -10.84
C LYS A 73 1.81 1.71 -12.07
N ASP A 74 2.50 2.01 -13.16
CA ASP A 74 2.34 1.25 -14.38
C ASP A 74 3.10 -0.08 -14.34
N HIS A 75 3.88 -0.30 -13.30
CA HIS A 75 4.64 -1.53 -13.14
C HIS A 75 4.00 -2.50 -12.14
N ILE A 76 2.85 -2.16 -11.63
CA ILE A 76 2.13 -3.03 -10.70
C ILE A 76 1.57 -4.21 -11.48
N PRO A 77 1.71 -5.45 -10.96
CA PRO A 77 2.31 -5.77 -9.66
C PRO A 77 3.83 -5.81 -9.74
N PHE A 78 4.48 -5.47 -8.65
CA PHE A 78 5.94 -5.58 -8.59
C PHE A 78 6.36 -6.10 -7.22
N ILE A 79 7.57 -6.66 -7.18
CA ILE A 79 8.13 -7.19 -5.95
C ILE A 79 9.10 -6.16 -5.39
N ALA A 80 9.01 -5.91 -4.11
CA ALA A 80 9.87 -4.94 -3.46
C ALA A 80 10.02 -5.27 -1.98
N THR A 81 10.97 -4.61 -1.35
CA THR A 81 11.17 -4.71 0.08
C THR A 81 11.04 -3.31 0.64
N ILE A 82 10.30 -3.15 1.73
CA ILE A 82 10.21 -1.85 2.37
C ILE A 82 11.32 -1.77 3.39
N ILE A 83 12.12 -0.72 3.29
CA ILE A 83 13.20 -0.48 4.23
C ILE A 83 12.94 0.83 4.94
N LYS A 84 13.52 0.99 6.10
CA LYS A 84 13.44 2.23 6.86
C LYS A 84 14.81 2.88 6.86
N THR A 85 14.87 4.12 6.38
CA THR A 85 16.07 4.91 6.52
C THR A 85 15.87 5.78 7.76
N ARG A 86 16.80 6.67 8.02
CA ARG A 86 16.74 7.48 9.25
C ARG A 86 15.44 8.26 9.37
N LYS A 87 14.87 8.70 8.28
CA LYS A 87 13.74 9.62 8.32
C LYS A 87 12.50 9.13 7.60
N TYR A 88 12.59 8.04 6.83
CA TYR A 88 11.44 7.66 6.02
C TYR A 88 11.49 6.19 5.63
N PHE A 89 10.35 5.70 5.17
CA PHE A 89 10.25 4.37 4.61
C PHE A 89 10.40 4.48 3.10
N SER A 90 10.91 3.44 2.48
CA SER A 90 11.13 3.45 1.04
C SER A 90 11.07 2.01 0.52
N PHE A 91 10.61 1.86 -0.72
CA PHE A 91 10.74 0.58 -1.41
C PHE A 91 12.16 0.43 -1.91
N SER A 92 12.61 -0.78 -1.88
CA SER A 92 13.96 -1.08 -2.34
C SER A 92 13.95 -2.19 -3.38
#